data_f2d5b065c4b164438af81e138c4f9f34
#
_entry.id   f2d5b065c4b164438af81e138c4f9f34
#
_cell.length_a   1.000
_cell.length_b   1.000
_cell.length_c   1.000
_cell.angle_alpha   90.00
_cell.angle_beta   90.00
_cell.angle_gamma   90.00
#
_symmetry.space_group_name_H-M   'P 1'
#
loop_
_entity.id
_entity.type
_entity.pdbx_description
1 polymer ?
#
loop_
_entity_poly.entity_id
_entity_poly.type
_entity_poly.pdbx_seq_one_letter_code
_entity_poly.pdbx_strand_id
1 'polypeptide(L)'
;MSCLRIAPMVLMAALAVACQKQPPQQEAAAPPAGPAPGTPEWKIANAMSAGPTAIASGATVMEWAASPDSAPNQLRAGTNGWTCFADNPGSPGNDPMCFDAPFGSWATAWMSHRNPNITSLGVAYMLQGGSDASNTDPFKMRPDSGEQWIDTGPHVMIVIPNVRGLAGLTTDPAGGGPFIMWQNTPYAHVMVPVRAGS
;
A
#
# COMPACT_ATOMS: atom_id res chain seq x y z
N MET A 1 -51.46 44.70 -65.29
CA MET A 1 -50.53 43.72 -64.72
C MET A 1 -50.42 43.96 -63.20
N SER A 2 -51.27 43.31 -62.39
CA SER A 2 -51.37 43.51 -60.95
C SER A 2 -50.68 42.39 -60.25
N CYS A 3 -49.61 42.70 -59.49
CA CYS A 3 -48.95 41.76 -58.64
C CYS A 3 -49.67 41.72 -57.27
N LEU A 4 -50.24 40.57 -56.96
CA LEU A 4 -50.89 40.27 -55.67
C LEU A 4 -49.81 39.84 -54.69
N ARG A 5 -49.60 40.62 -53.61
CA ARG A 5 -48.69 40.28 -52.50
C ARG A 5 -49.45 39.50 -51.49
N ILE A 6 -49.06 38.25 -51.32
CA ILE A 6 -49.53 37.37 -50.22
C ILE A 6 -48.56 37.54 -49.03
N ALA A 7 -49.08 38.00 -47.91
CA ALA A 7 -48.32 38.08 -46.65
C ALA A 7 -48.43 36.74 -45.90
N PRO A 8 -47.32 36.17 -45.30
CA PRO A 8 -47.41 35.00 -44.50
C PRO A 8 -47.84 35.35 -43.04
N MET A 9 -48.84 34.69 -42.61
CA MET A 9 -49.38 34.73 -41.24
C MET A 9 -48.49 33.89 -40.33
N VAL A 10 -47.72 34.55 -39.45
CA VAL A 10 -46.87 33.87 -38.43
C VAL A 10 -47.74 33.44 -37.26
N LEU A 11 -47.90 32.15 -37.11
CA LEU A 11 -48.61 31.53 -36.00
C LEU A 11 -47.62 31.40 -34.81
N MET A 12 -47.74 32.23 -33.78
CA MET A 12 -46.97 32.11 -32.53
C MET A 12 -47.58 30.99 -31.69
N ALA A 13 -46.91 29.86 -31.63
CA ALA A 13 -47.23 28.82 -30.65
C ALA A 13 -46.61 29.18 -29.27
N ALA A 14 -47.47 29.51 -28.31
CA ALA A 14 -47.03 29.72 -26.93
C ALA A 14 -46.73 28.33 -26.25
N LEU A 15 -45.45 28.03 -26.02
CA LEU A 15 -45.06 26.91 -25.21
C LEU A 15 -45.26 27.24 -23.73
N ALA A 16 -46.27 26.64 -23.12
CA ALA A 16 -46.44 26.64 -21.68
C ALA A 16 -45.42 25.71 -21.07
N VAL A 17 -44.37 26.24 -20.44
CA VAL A 17 -43.40 25.48 -19.63
C VAL A 17 -44.10 25.14 -18.31
N ALA A 18 -44.57 23.90 -18.19
CA ALA A 18 -45.04 23.35 -16.95
C ALA A 18 -43.83 23.05 -16.03
N CYS A 19 -43.63 23.83 -14.98
CA CYS A 19 -42.69 23.51 -13.90
C CYS A 19 -43.13 22.21 -13.22
N GLN A 20 -42.62 21.09 -13.65
CA GLN A 20 -42.74 19.84 -12.90
C GLN A 20 -41.86 19.96 -11.65
N LYS A 21 -42.45 20.00 -10.46
CA LYS A 21 -41.72 19.82 -9.21
C LYS A 21 -41.07 18.44 -9.23
N GLN A 22 -39.73 18.41 -9.33
CA GLN A 22 -38.96 17.19 -9.15
C GLN A 22 -39.31 16.60 -7.74
N PRO A 23 -39.60 15.30 -7.63
CA PRO A 23 -39.73 14.67 -6.33
C PRO A 23 -38.44 14.87 -5.55
N PRO A 24 -38.49 14.98 -4.21
CA PRO A 24 -37.29 15.12 -3.40
C PRO A 24 -36.35 13.97 -3.71
N GLN A 25 -35.16 14.30 -4.20
CA GLN A 25 -34.07 13.35 -4.43
C GLN A 25 -33.72 12.79 -3.05
N GLN A 26 -34.01 11.52 -2.83
CA GLN A 26 -33.61 10.81 -1.62
C GLN A 26 -32.09 10.81 -1.61
N GLU A 27 -31.50 11.63 -0.75
CA GLU A 27 -30.06 11.72 -0.54
C GLU A 27 -29.58 10.30 -0.20
N ALA A 28 -28.78 9.72 -1.07
CA ALA A 28 -28.20 8.39 -0.84
C ALA A 28 -27.42 8.48 0.48
N ALA A 29 -27.80 7.63 1.45
CA ALA A 29 -27.10 7.56 2.73
C ALA A 29 -25.60 7.40 2.45
N ALA A 30 -24.77 8.24 3.09
CA ALA A 30 -23.32 8.14 2.98
C ALA A 30 -22.91 6.69 3.34
N PRO A 31 -21.96 6.09 2.61
CA PRO A 31 -21.46 4.77 2.97
C PRO A 31 -21.06 4.76 4.44
N PRO A 32 -21.30 3.67 5.17
CA PRO A 32 -20.90 3.59 6.57
C PRO A 32 -19.42 3.91 6.70
N ALA A 33 -19.07 4.79 7.62
CA ALA A 33 -17.67 5.10 7.93
C ALA A 33 -16.93 3.80 8.27
N GLY A 34 -15.74 3.60 7.70
CA GLY A 34 -14.90 2.46 8.02
C GLY A 34 -14.54 2.41 9.51
N PRO A 35 -13.89 1.33 9.99
CA PRO A 35 -13.46 1.23 11.38
C PRO A 35 -12.59 2.43 11.79
N ALA A 36 -12.74 2.88 13.04
CA ALA A 36 -11.97 4.00 13.56
C ALA A 36 -10.48 3.64 13.64
N PRO A 37 -9.55 4.56 13.29
CA PRO A 37 -8.12 4.32 13.38
C PRO A 37 -7.69 3.79 14.75
N GLY A 38 -6.77 2.80 14.76
CA GLY A 38 -6.23 2.19 15.98
C GLY A 38 -7.08 1.09 16.61
N THR A 39 -8.34 0.90 16.18
CA THR A 39 -9.16 -0.24 16.64
C THR A 39 -8.64 -1.55 16.05
N PRO A 40 -8.90 -2.73 16.68
CA PRO A 40 -8.53 -4.02 16.11
C PRO A 40 -9.05 -4.23 14.69
N GLU A 41 -10.28 -3.83 14.40
CA GLU A 41 -10.92 -3.92 13.08
C GLU A 41 -10.19 -3.06 12.06
N TRP A 42 -9.79 -1.83 12.45
CA TRP A 42 -8.99 -0.96 11.59
C TRP A 42 -7.62 -1.56 11.31
N LYS A 43 -6.94 -2.08 12.33
CA LYS A 43 -5.62 -2.72 12.19
C LYS A 43 -5.69 -3.93 11.25
N ILE A 44 -6.74 -4.75 11.35
CA ILE A 44 -6.96 -5.88 10.44
C ILE A 44 -7.16 -5.39 9.00
N ALA A 45 -8.01 -4.40 8.78
CA ALA A 45 -8.26 -3.84 7.45
C ALA A 45 -6.99 -3.18 6.88
N ASN A 46 -6.26 -2.44 7.70
CA ASN A 46 -5.00 -1.79 7.33
C ASN A 46 -3.94 -2.83 6.95
N ALA A 47 -3.68 -3.85 7.77
CA ALA A 47 -2.74 -4.92 7.45
C ALA A 47 -3.09 -5.61 6.13
N MET A 48 -4.37 -5.90 5.90
CA MET A 48 -4.84 -6.54 4.67
C MET A 48 -4.67 -5.67 3.43
N SER A 49 -4.62 -4.36 3.57
CA SER A 49 -4.41 -3.43 2.45
C SER A 49 -2.97 -3.46 1.91
N ALA A 50 -2.04 -4.06 2.65
CA ALA A 50 -0.65 -4.18 2.23
C ALA A 50 -0.43 -5.08 1.01
N GLY A 51 -1.29 -6.06 0.78
CA GLY A 51 -1.13 -7.04 -0.29
C GLY A 51 -2.38 -7.24 -1.14
N PRO A 52 -2.28 -8.02 -2.24
CA PRO A 52 -3.43 -8.38 -3.05
C PRO A 52 -4.52 -9.07 -2.22
N THR A 53 -5.78 -8.72 -2.44
CA THR A 53 -6.91 -9.24 -1.68
C THR A 53 -6.96 -10.78 -1.66
N ALA A 54 -6.61 -11.44 -2.78
CA ALA A 54 -6.56 -12.89 -2.89
C ALA A 54 -5.56 -13.53 -1.90
N ILE A 55 -4.52 -12.82 -1.50
CA ILE A 55 -3.52 -13.24 -0.52
C ILE A 55 -3.96 -12.79 0.89
N ALA A 56 -4.22 -11.50 1.05
CA ALA A 56 -4.47 -10.88 2.35
C ALA A 56 -5.72 -11.43 3.05
N SER A 57 -6.74 -11.86 2.29
CA SER A 57 -7.98 -12.43 2.87
C SER A 57 -7.73 -13.71 3.68
N GLY A 58 -6.78 -14.54 3.30
CA GLY A 58 -6.42 -15.79 3.99
C GLY A 58 -5.19 -15.68 4.91
N ALA A 59 -4.56 -14.50 5.01
CA ALA A 59 -3.33 -14.31 5.78
C ALA A 59 -3.59 -14.24 7.29
N THR A 60 -2.58 -14.64 8.07
CA THR A 60 -2.50 -14.30 9.49
C THR A 60 -2.30 -12.78 9.62
N VAL A 61 -3.07 -12.14 10.50
CA VAL A 61 -2.91 -10.69 10.74
C VAL A 61 -2.32 -10.46 12.11
N MET A 62 -1.27 -9.65 12.13
CA MET A 62 -0.50 -9.30 13.32
C MET A 62 -0.51 -7.78 13.53
N GLU A 63 -0.30 -7.35 14.74
CA GLU A 63 0.14 -6.00 15.07
C GLU A 63 1.54 -6.04 15.69
N TRP A 64 2.26 -4.94 15.55
CA TRP A 64 3.59 -4.79 16.12
C TRP A 64 3.57 -4.91 17.64
N ALA A 65 4.67 -5.40 18.18
CA ALA A 65 4.88 -5.46 19.62
C ALA A 65 4.70 -4.08 20.27
N ALA A 66 3.99 -4.02 21.38
CA ALA A 66 3.77 -2.76 22.10
C ALA A 66 5.06 -2.24 22.79
N SER A 67 6.06 -3.09 22.96
CA SER A 67 7.39 -2.74 23.50
C SER A 67 8.45 -3.68 22.92
N PRO A 68 9.74 -3.30 22.97
CA PRO A 68 10.85 -4.16 22.52
C PRO A 68 10.90 -5.54 23.19
N ASP A 69 10.40 -5.65 24.41
CA ASP A 69 10.41 -6.89 25.19
C ASP A 69 9.15 -7.76 25.04
N SER A 70 8.18 -7.30 24.24
CA SER A 70 6.94 -8.03 23.98
C SER A 70 6.95 -8.69 22.60
N ALA A 71 6.19 -9.77 22.44
CA ALA A 71 5.96 -10.35 21.12
C ALA A 71 4.87 -9.59 20.35
N PRO A 72 4.90 -9.60 18.99
CA PRO A 72 3.79 -9.16 18.19
C PRO A 72 2.50 -9.89 18.57
N ASN A 73 1.37 -9.18 18.51
CA ASN A 73 0.07 -9.74 18.87
C ASN A 73 -0.70 -10.18 17.62
N GLN A 74 -1.27 -11.40 17.67
CA GLN A 74 -2.10 -11.91 16.57
C GLN A 74 -3.53 -11.39 16.69
N LEU A 75 -3.96 -10.64 15.69
CA LEU A 75 -5.32 -10.10 15.60
C LEU A 75 -6.27 -11.06 14.88
N ARG A 76 -5.78 -11.84 13.92
CA ARG A 76 -6.54 -12.82 13.15
C ARG A 76 -5.67 -14.00 12.74
N ALA A 77 -6.16 -15.23 12.92
CA ALA A 77 -5.52 -16.42 12.38
C ALA A 77 -5.72 -16.50 10.84
N GLY A 78 -4.72 -16.99 10.13
CA GLY A 78 -4.73 -17.23 8.69
C GLY A 78 -4.57 -18.70 8.34
N THR A 79 -4.75 -19.03 7.05
CA THR A 79 -4.73 -20.42 6.55
C THR A 79 -3.84 -20.62 5.32
N ASN A 80 -3.29 -19.56 4.73
CA ASN A 80 -2.58 -19.60 3.45
C ASN A 80 -1.05 -19.45 3.56
N GLY A 81 -0.49 -19.42 4.78
CA GLY A 81 0.94 -19.30 5.01
C GLY A 81 1.51 -17.88 4.87
N TRP A 82 0.66 -16.87 4.60
CA TRP A 82 1.03 -15.46 4.57
C TRP A 82 0.77 -14.80 5.91
N THR A 83 1.58 -13.79 6.22
CA THR A 83 1.41 -12.95 7.41
C THR A 83 1.35 -11.48 6.99
N CYS A 84 0.35 -10.75 7.48
CA CYS A 84 0.22 -9.31 7.26
C CYS A 84 0.33 -8.58 8.59
N PHE A 85 1.18 -7.56 8.64
CA PHE A 85 1.30 -6.65 9.77
C PHE A 85 0.57 -5.34 9.47
N ALA A 86 -0.10 -4.81 10.48
CA ALA A 86 -0.64 -3.46 10.42
C ALA A 86 0.49 -2.42 10.38
N ASP A 87 0.11 -1.19 10.12
CA ASP A 87 0.97 -0.01 10.15
C ASP A 87 1.94 -0.01 11.34
N ASN A 88 3.19 0.37 11.08
CA ASN A 88 4.23 0.45 12.10
C ASN A 88 4.18 1.83 12.80
N PRO A 89 3.84 1.90 14.09
CA PRO A 89 3.79 3.19 14.78
C PRO A 89 5.17 3.86 14.98
N GLY A 90 6.26 3.17 14.63
CA GLY A 90 7.63 3.67 14.75
C GLY A 90 8.14 4.44 13.53
N SER A 91 7.45 4.39 12.39
CA SER A 91 7.76 5.08 11.14
C SER A 91 6.72 6.15 10.82
N PRO A 92 7.04 7.18 10.03
CA PRO A 92 6.05 8.11 9.52
C PRO A 92 5.30 7.50 8.33
N GLY A 93 4.05 7.78 8.21
CA GLY A 93 3.24 7.29 7.09
C GLY A 93 2.48 6.01 7.43
N ASN A 94 1.88 5.42 6.40
CA ASN A 94 1.10 4.20 6.51
C ASN A 94 1.84 3.10 5.76
N ASP A 95 2.49 2.19 6.47
CA ASP A 95 3.39 1.17 5.94
C ASP A 95 3.08 -0.27 6.37
N PRO A 96 1.82 -0.73 6.23
CA PRO A 96 1.47 -2.11 6.48
C PRO A 96 2.19 -3.03 5.50
N MET A 97 2.49 -4.26 5.92
CA MET A 97 3.26 -5.24 5.14
C MET A 97 2.61 -6.61 5.16
N CYS A 98 2.56 -7.30 4.00
CA CYS A 98 2.18 -8.71 3.89
C CYS A 98 3.33 -9.52 3.29
N PHE A 99 3.71 -10.65 3.89
CA PHE A 99 4.83 -11.45 3.41
C PHE A 99 4.59 -12.96 3.52
N ASP A 100 5.34 -13.72 2.73
CA ASP A 100 5.36 -15.17 2.75
C ASP A 100 6.34 -15.73 3.82
N ALA A 101 6.35 -17.04 4.02
CA ALA A 101 7.17 -17.69 5.04
C ALA A 101 8.70 -17.50 4.82
N PRO A 102 9.26 -17.59 3.58
CA PRO A 102 10.67 -17.32 3.35
C PRO A 102 11.07 -15.88 3.69
N PHE A 103 10.25 -14.88 3.30
CA PHE A 103 10.51 -13.50 3.67
C PHE A 103 10.41 -13.30 5.20
N GLY A 104 9.43 -13.92 5.86
CA GLY A 104 9.29 -13.90 7.32
C GLY A 104 10.52 -14.45 8.04
N SER A 105 11.13 -15.51 7.51
CA SER A 105 12.38 -16.07 8.04
C SER A 105 13.55 -15.10 7.91
N TRP A 106 13.65 -14.40 6.76
CA TRP A 106 14.63 -13.35 6.54
C TRP A 106 14.41 -12.16 7.50
N ALA A 107 13.16 -11.69 7.63
CA ALA A 107 12.82 -10.58 8.52
C ALA A 107 13.12 -10.89 9.99
N THR A 108 12.83 -12.12 10.43
CA THR A 108 13.17 -12.59 11.78
C THR A 108 14.69 -12.58 12.02
N ALA A 109 15.48 -13.00 11.04
CA ALA A 109 16.94 -12.98 11.13
C ALA A 109 17.46 -11.55 11.22
N TRP A 110 16.93 -10.63 10.38
CA TRP A 110 17.26 -9.22 10.41
C TRP A 110 16.93 -8.58 11.78
N MET A 111 15.70 -8.71 12.26
CA MET A 111 15.30 -8.16 13.57
C MET A 111 16.11 -8.72 14.73
N SER A 112 16.64 -9.93 14.59
CA SER A 112 17.50 -10.59 15.60
C SER A 112 18.99 -10.34 15.38
N HIS A 113 19.37 -9.48 14.44
CA HIS A 113 20.78 -9.21 14.07
C HIS A 113 21.56 -10.47 13.68
N ARG A 114 20.91 -11.46 13.08
CA ARG A 114 21.51 -12.72 12.62
C ARG A 114 21.52 -12.80 11.11
N ASN A 115 22.54 -13.45 10.54
CA ASN A 115 22.58 -13.68 9.12
C ASN A 115 21.35 -14.49 8.65
N PRO A 116 20.61 -14.05 7.65
CA PRO A 116 19.50 -14.81 7.09
C PRO A 116 19.99 -16.12 6.48
N ASN A 117 19.28 -17.21 6.73
CA ASN A 117 19.47 -18.50 6.10
C ASN A 117 18.16 -18.92 5.42
N ILE A 118 17.90 -18.33 4.26
CA ILE A 118 16.74 -18.65 3.44
C ILE A 118 17.14 -19.55 2.28
N THR A 119 16.30 -20.51 1.95
CA THR A 119 16.59 -21.54 0.92
C THR A 119 15.73 -21.37 -0.34
N SER A 120 14.76 -20.46 -0.31
CA SER A 120 13.87 -20.15 -1.43
C SER A 120 13.66 -18.65 -1.54
N LEU A 121 13.15 -18.20 -2.69
CA LEU A 121 12.71 -16.82 -2.88
C LEU A 121 11.60 -16.49 -1.89
N GLY A 122 11.66 -15.31 -1.27
CA GLY A 122 10.62 -14.76 -0.43
C GLY A 122 10.11 -13.43 -0.96
N VAL A 123 8.83 -13.17 -0.73
CA VAL A 123 8.14 -11.97 -1.24
C VAL A 123 7.41 -11.27 -0.11
N ALA A 124 7.48 -9.93 -0.11
CA ALA A 124 6.62 -9.09 0.70
C ALA A 124 5.99 -7.97 -0.13
N TYR A 125 4.79 -7.59 0.24
CA TYR A 125 4.02 -6.49 -0.34
C TYR A 125 3.89 -5.36 0.67
N MET A 126 4.12 -4.13 0.21
CA MET A 126 3.82 -2.87 0.92
C MET A 126 3.08 -1.93 -0.04
N LEU A 127 1.84 -2.30 -0.41
CA LEU A 127 1.06 -1.58 -1.44
C LEU A 127 0.48 -0.24 -0.97
N GLN A 128 0.60 0.07 0.32
CA GLN A 128 0.23 1.39 0.85
C GLN A 128 1.41 2.35 0.93
N GLY A 129 2.62 1.87 0.71
CA GLY A 129 3.86 2.62 0.83
C GLY A 129 4.78 2.09 1.91
N GLY A 130 5.86 2.78 2.14
CA GLY A 130 6.84 2.49 3.18
C GLY A 130 7.75 3.69 3.44
N SER A 131 8.32 3.72 4.63
CA SER A 131 9.27 4.74 5.05
C SER A 131 10.49 4.08 5.69
N ASP A 132 11.67 4.36 5.14
CA ASP A 132 12.94 3.80 5.63
C ASP A 132 13.88 4.88 6.15
N ALA A 133 14.64 4.56 7.18
CA ALA A 133 15.63 5.46 7.73
C ALA A 133 16.93 5.48 6.92
N SER A 134 17.23 4.40 6.16
CA SER A 134 18.46 4.27 5.37
C SER A 134 18.35 3.20 4.29
N ASN A 135 18.83 3.50 3.08
CA ASN A 135 19.01 2.52 2.00
C ASN A 135 20.27 1.65 2.16
N THR A 136 21.16 1.99 3.08
CA THR A 136 22.48 1.35 3.19
C THR A 136 22.72 0.67 4.52
N ASP A 137 22.12 1.16 5.60
CA ASP A 137 22.27 0.61 6.95
C ASP A 137 20.94 -0.06 7.39
N PRO A 138 20.91 -1.41 7.48
CA PRO A 138 19.70 -2.15 7.85
C PRO A 138 19.26 -1.95 9.31
N PHE A 139 20.11 -1.35 10.15
CA PHE A 139 19.85 -1.18 11.59
C PHE A 139 19.60 0.26 11.99
N LYS A 140 19.60 1.18 11.03
CA LYS A 140 19.26 2.58 11.29
C LYS A 140 17.74 2.70 11.49
N MET A 141 17.35 3.01 12.71
CA MET A 141 15.93 3.09 13.08
C MET A 141 15.33 4.49 12.88
N ARG A 142 16.15 5.50 12.64
CA ARG A 142 15.75 6.88 12.36
C ARG A 142 16.79 7.56 11.47
N PRO A 143 16.43 8.51 10.61
CA PRO A 143 17.38 9.35 9.90
C PRO A 143 18.28 10.12 10.85
N ASP A 144 19.50 10.46 10.43
CA ASP A 144 20.38 11.33 11.19
C ASP A 144 19.84 12.77 11.22
N SER A 145 20.40 13.59 12.13
CA SER A 145 20.00 15.00 12.24
C SER A 145 20.20 15.71 10.90
N GLY A 146 19.12 16.25 10.35
CA GLY A 146 19.11 16.94 9.04
C GLY A 146 18.78 16.05 7.85
N GLU A 147 18.74 14.72 8.03
CA GLU A 147 18.26 13.80 7.00
C GLU A 147 16.74 13.61 7.07
N GLN A 148 16.17 13.18 5.96
CA GLN A 148 14.75 12.87 5.85
C GLN A 148 14.53 11.35 5.78
N TRP A 149 13.36 10.91 6.19
CA TRP A 149 12.90 9.55 5.89
C TRP A 149 12.84 9.35 4.38
N ILE A 150 13.22 8.17 3.94
CA ILE A 150 13.12 7.75 2.54
C ILE A 150 11.71 7.21 2.33
N ASP A 151 10.92 7.94 1.53
CA ASP A 151 9.61 7.45 1.08
C ASP A 151 9.84 6.48 -0.09
N THR A 152 9.52 5.21 0.14
CA THR A 152 9.66 4.15 -0.87
C THR A 152 8.41 3.96 -1.72
N GLY A 153 7.31 4.65 -1.36
CA GLY A 153 6.03 4.48 -2.03
C GLY A 153 5.51 3.03 -2.04
N PRO A 154 4.42 2.73 -2.75
CA PRO A 154 3.96 1.36 -2.95
C PRO A 154 5.00 0.50 -3.65
N HIS A 155 5.32 -0.67 -3.08
CA HIS A 155 6.36 -1.54 -3.61
C HIS A 155 6.17 -3.01 -3.23
N VAL A 156 6.95 -3.87 -3.89
CA VAL A 156 7.14 -5.28 -3.56
C VAL A 156 8.61 -5.48 -3.18
N MET A 157 8.88 -6.25 -2.14
CA MET A 157 10.22 -6.65 -1.75
C MET A 157 10.45 -8.11 -2.10
N ILE A 158 11.67 -8.43 -2.57
CA ILE A 158 12.05 -9.80 -2.92
C ILE A 158 13.39 -10.12 -2.26
N VAL A 159 13.40 -11.17 -1.46
CA VAL A 159 14.62 -11.77 -0.90
C VAL A 159 14.97 -13.05 -1.66
N ILE A 160 16.27 -13.28 -1.88
CA ILE A 160 16.76 -14.46 -2.59
C ILE A 160 17.82 -15.19 -1.77
N PRO A 161 17.98 -16.51 -1.93
CA PRO A 161 18.93 -17.30 -1.14
C PRO A 161 20.39 -16.85 -1.29
N ASN A 162 20.74 -16.30 -2.43
CA ASN A 162 22.10 -15.84 -2.71
C ASN A 162 22.11 -14.38 -3.17
N VAL A 163 22.41 -13.46 -2.27
CA VAL A 163 22.47 -12.01 -2.54
C VAL A 163 23.47 -11.63 -3.64
N ARG A 164 24.43 -12.48 -3.98
CA ARG A 164 25.32 -12.25 -5.14
C ARG A 164 24.56 -12.22 -6.48
N GLY A 165 23.40 -12.87 -6.53
CA GLY A 165 22.50 -12.82 -7.70
C GLY A 165 21.88 -11.45 -7.95
N LEU A 166 21.99 -10.52 -7.00
CA LEU A 166 21.54 -9.13 -7.15
C LEU A 166 22.57 -8.24 -7.86
N ALA A 167 23.76 -8.74 -8.17
CA ALA A 167 24.80 -7.95 -8.83
C ALA A 167 24.29 -7.36 -10.16
N GLY A 168 24.55 -6.07 -10.38
CA GLY A 168 24.14 -5.35 -11.59
C GLY A 168 22.83 -4.59 -11.47
N LEU A 169 22.02 -4.78 -10.42
CA LEU A 169 20.92 -3.88 -10.12
C LEU A 169 21.45 -2.57 -9.52
N THR A 170 20.77 -1.47 -9.80
CA THR A 170 21.07 -0.18 -9.17
C THR A 170 20.74 -0.18 -7.67
N THR A 171 21.35 0.75 -6.93
CA THR A 171 20.98 1.08 -5.54
C THR A 171 20.23 2.40 -5.45
N ASP A 172 20.00 3.07 -6.60
CA ASP A 172 19.33 4.35 -6.68
C ASP A 172 17.78 4.14 -6.80
N PRO A 173 17.00 4.53 -5.78
CA PRO A 173 15.55 4.44 -5.83
C PRO A 173 14.92 5.44 -6.79
N ALA A 174 15.62 6.53 -7.16
CA ALA A 174 15.08 7.60 -7.99
C ALA A 174 14.84 7.18 -9.44
N GLY A 175 15.46 6.08 -9.88
CA GLY A 175 15.29 5.55 -11.24
C GLY A 175 13.90 5.00 -11.55
N GLY A 176 13.06 4.79 -10.55
CA GLY A 176 11.68 4.29 -10.68
C GLY A 176 11.56 2.81 -11.10
N GLY A 177 12.67 2.13 -11.31
CA GLY A 177 12.77 0.68 -11.56
C GLY A 177 13.20 -0.09 -10.32
N PRO A 178 13.37 -1.43 -10.42
CA PRO A 178 13.86 -2.24 -9.31
C PRO A 178 15.27 -1.79 -8.87
N PHE A 179 15.50 -1.74 -7.57
CA PHE A 179 16.78 -1.38 -6.97
C PHE A 179 17.11 -2.27 -5.77
N ILE A 180 18.37 -2.24 -5.31
CA ILE A 180 18.81 -2.99 -4.11
C ILE A 180 18.81 -2.06 -2.92
N MET A 181 18.09 -2.45 -1.88
CA MET A 181 18.21 -1.88 -0.55
C MET A 181 19.21 -2.69 0.28
N TRP A 182 20.01 -2.01 1.12
CA TRP A 182 21.02 -2.56 2.03
C TRP A 182 22.10 -3.40 1.32
N GLN A 183 22.50 -2.93 0.13
CA GLN A 183 23.57 -3.58 -0.65
C GLN A 183 24.83 -3.80 0.21
N ASN A 184 25.57 -4.87 -0.06
CA ASN A 184 26.78 -5.28 0.64
C ASN A 184 26.54 -5.72 2.10
N THR A 185 25.30 -5.95 2.49
CA THR A 185 24.95 -6.56 3.77
C THR A 185 24.32 -7.95 3.55
N PRO A 186 24.25 -8.80 4.58
CA PRO A 186 23.52 -10.06 4.49
C PRO A 186 22.00 -9.87 4.26
N TYR A 187 21.51 -8.66 4.45
CA TYR A 187 20.08 -8.30 4.35
C TYR A 187 19.74 -7.62 3.03
N ALA A 188 20.67 -7.60 2.07
CA ALA A 188 20.40 -7.05 0.75
C ALA A 188 19.18 -7.72 0.09
N HIS A 189 18.25 -6.90 -0.42
CA HIS A 189 17.05 -7.37 -1.08
C HIS A 189 16.62 -6.44 -2.21
N VAL A 190 15.75 -6.91 -3.08
CA VAL A 190 15.24 -6.12 -4.20
C VAL A 190 13.99 -5.38 -3.76
N MET A 191 13.97 -4.08 -4.01
CA MET A 191 12.81 -3.21 -3.97
C MET A 191 12.26 -3.09 -5.39
N VAL A 192 10.98 -3.37 -5.58
CA VAL A 192 10.28 -3.24 -6.87
C VAL A 192 9.17 -2.21 -6.72
N PRO A 193 9.39 -0.95 -7.08
CA PRO A 193 8.34 0.07 -7.04
C PRO A 193 7.16 -0.35 -7.91
N VAL A 194 5.94 -0.23 -7.36
CA VAL A 194 4.69 -0.46 -8.09
C VAL A 194 3.91 0.84 -8.09
N ARG A 195 3.57 1.33 -9.29
CA ARG A 195 2.69 2.49 -9.38
C ARG A 195 1.27 2.02 -9.13
N ALA A 196 0.51 2.76 -8.31
CA ALA A 196 -0.92 2.62 -8.30
C ALA A 196 -1.41 2.78 -9.74
N GLY A 197 -2.17 1.84 -10.25
CA GLY A 197 -2.65 1.86 -11.63
C GLY A 197 -3.35 3.18 -11.93
N SER A 198 -2.93 3.84 -13.02
CA SER A 198 -3.58 5.02 -13.59
C SER A 198 -4.91 4.61 -14.22
#